data_1b5128c587522556b5c51c7d0e921fdb
#
_entry.id   1b5128c587522556b5c51c7d0e921fdb
#
_cell.length_a   1.000
_cell.length_b   1.000
_cell.length_c   1.000
_cell.angle_alpha   90.00
_cell.angle_beta   90.00
_cell.angle_gamma   90.00
#
_symmetry.space_group_name_H-M   'P 1'
#
loop_
_entity.id
_entity.type
_entity.pdbx_description
1 polymer ?
#
loop_
_entity_poly.entity_id
_entity_poly.type
_entity_poly.pdbx_seq_one_letter_code
_entity_poly.pdbx_strand_id
1 'polypeptide(L)'
;MHKTDLLEDVYDSEILDRESPESTELAEILKLKEEYDESKSKYQMLSYKPYSYQREFHRAVSDAGGLARQRCLMAANKVGKTYSGAMELSYHLTGWYPDWWEGHKFNKPILAWAAGQSHYITRDILQAELLGEPGDKIQFGKAALPLDLIVDTDRNPGVPNAYASVIVKHKSGMNSKLFFKSYDSGL
;
A
#
# COMPACT_ATOMS: atom_id res chain seq x y z
N MET A 1 34.59 31.28 -61.18
CA MET A 1 33.45 31.59 -60.28
C MET A 1 32.64 30.32 -60.15
N HIS A 2 32.73 29.72 -58.96
CA HIS A 2 32.31 28.34 -58.68
C HIS A 2 30.81 28.22 -58.51
N LYS A 3 30.29 27.16 -59.11
CA LYS A 3 28.89 26.74 -59.15
C LYS A 3 28.74 25.56 -58.14
N THR A 4 29.04 25.81 -56.83
CA THR A 4 29.04 24.76 -55.81
C THR A 4 28.36 25.16 -54.50
N ASP A 5 27.69 26.33 -54.44
CA ASP A 5 27.13 26.85 -53.18
C ASP A 5 25.57 26.87 -53.10
N LEU A 6 24.89 26.02 -53.87
CA LEU A 6 23.39 25.98 -53.84
C LEU A 6 22.79 24.59 -53.61
N LEU A 7 23.57 23.63 -53.14
CA LEU A 7 23.07 22.26 -52.87
C LEU A 7 23.20 21.78 -51.40
N GLU A 8 23.72 22.62 -50.49
CA GLU A 8 23.85 22.23 -49.07
C GLU A 8 22.69 22.69 -48.15
N ASP A 9 21.83 23.63 -48.61
CA ASP A 9 20.77 24.19 -47.74
C ASP A 9 19.38 23.53 -47.88
N VAL A 10 19.23 22.46 -48.65
CA VAL A 10 17.93 21.76 -48.82
C VAL A 10 17.86 20.38 -48.14
N TYR A 11 18.97 19.89 -47.59
CA TYR A 11 19.01 18.52 -47.03
C TYR A 11 18.82 18.44 -45.52
N ASP A 12 18.79 19.59 -44.81
CA ASP A 12 18.81 19.61 -43.35
C ASP A 12 17.49 19.98 -42.65
N SER A 13 16.40 20.24 -43.38
CA SER A 13 15.13 20.63 -42.75
C SER A 13 14.00 19.61 -42.85
N GLU A 14 14.16 18.51 -43.59
CA GLU A 14 13.11 17.48 -43.74
C GLU A 14 13.38 16.16 -42.98
N ILE A 15 14.48 16.03 -42.22
CA ILE A 15 14.83 14.80 -41.51
C ILE A 15 14.48 14.88 -39.99
N LEU A 16 14.07 16.05 -39.48
CA LEU A 16 13.87 16.27 -38.05
C LEU A 16 12.42 16.06 -37.56
N ASP A 17 11.47 15.64 -38.39
CA ASP A 17 10.06 15.47 -37.96
C ASP A 17 9.44 14.11 -38.34
N ARG A 18 10.24 13.04 -38.39
CA ARG A 18 9.67 11.69 -38.37
C ARG A 18 10.01 11.04 -37.03
N GLU A 19 9.12 11.24 -36.04
CA GLU A 19 9.04 10.30 -34.94
C GLU A 19 8.91 8.90 -35.53
N SER A 20 9.95 8.10 -35.40
CA SER A 20 9.88 6.74 -35.93
C SER A 20 8.78 5.99 -35.15
N PRO A 21 8.03 5.08 -35.77
CA PRO A 21 7.03 4.27 -35.04
C PRO A 21 7.59 3.63 -33.78
N GLU A 22 8.87 3.27 -33.79
CA GLU A 22 9.60 2.72 -32.65
C GLU A 22 9.80 3.71 -31.51
N SER A 23 10.05 5.01 -31.81
CA SER A 23 10.18 6.05 -30.78
C SER A 23 8.85 6.37 -30.10
N THR A 24 7.75 6.33 -30.83
CA THR A 24 6.39 6.55 -30.32
C THR A 24 5.97 5.38 -29.43
N GLU A 25 6.20 4.14 -29.88
CA GLU A 25 5.92 2.92 -29.11
C GLU A 25 6.74 2.87 -27.81
N LEU A 26 8.03 3.24 -27.88
CA LEU A 26 8.90 3.29 -26.69
C LEU A 26 8.41 4.36 -25.69
N ALA A 27 8.00 5.54 -26.16
CA ALA A 27 7.46 6.59 -25.31
C ALA A 27 6.15 6.14 -24.61
N GLU A 28 5.28 5.42 -25.33
CA GLU A 28 4.04 4.88 -24.78
C GLU A 28 4.32 3.80 -23.71
N ILE A 29 5.28 2.91 -23.97
CA ILE A 29 5.72 1.88 -23.00
C ILE A 29 6.32 2.54 -21.75
N LEU A 30 7.14 3.58 -21.91
CA LEU A 30 7.73 4.31 -20.76
C LEU A 30 6.64 4.98 -19.93
N LYS A 31 5.66 5.62 -20.56
CA LYS A 31 4.52 6.23 -19.88
C LYS A 31 3.69 5.20 -19.11
N LEU A 32 3.35 4.07 -19.73
CA LEU A 32 2.64 2.97 -19.07
C LEU A 32 3.43 2.41 -17.89
N LYS A 33 4.75 2.35 -18.00
CA LYS A 33 5.62 1.91 -16.91
C LYS A 33 5.60 2.91 -15.75
N GLU A 34 5.69 4.21 -16.02
CA GLU A 34 5.59 5.26 -14.99
C GLU A 34 4.24 5.20 -14.28
N GLU A 35 3.13 5.12 -15.00
CA GLU A 35 1.78 4.98 -14.45
C GLU A 35 1.64 3.70 -13.60
N TYR A 36 2.25 2.59 -14.03
CA TYR A 36 2.28 1.34 -13.27
C TYR A 36 3.10 1.48 -11.98
N ASP A 37 4.29 2.08 -12.04
CA ASP A 37 5.16 2.27 -10.88
C ASP A 37 4.54 3.26 -9.86
N GLU A 38 3.87 4.32 -10.32
CA GLU A 38 3.09 5.22 -9.48
C GLU A 38 1.92 4.50 -8.80
N SER A 39 1.14 3.72 -9.55
CA SER A 39 0.02 2.96 -9.00
C SER A 39 0.49 1.92 -7.97
N LYS A 40 1.61 1.26 -8.23
CA LYS A 40 2.23 0.30 -7.32
C LYS A 40 2.74 0.96 -6.05
N SER A 41 3.33 2.15 -6.14
CA SER A 41 3.74 2.94 -4.98
C SER A 41 2.55 3.42 -4.16
N LYS A 42 1.46 3.82 -4.83
CA LYS A 42 0.23 4.29 -4.20
C LYS A 42 -0.54 3.17 -3.48
N TYR A 43 -0.55 1.96 -4.05
CA TYR A 43 -1.32 0.83 -3.53
C TYR A 43 -0.39 -0.33 -3.12
N GLN A 44 0.49 -0.09 -2.15
CA GLN A 44 1.44 -1.11 -1.67
C GLN A 44 0.76 -2.42 -1.28
N MET A 45 -0.44 -2.37 -0.69
CA MET A 45 -1.22 -3.56 -0.33
C MET A 45 -1.52 -4.47 -1.53
N LEU A 46 -1.74 -3.91 -2.73
CA LEU A 46 -2.02 -4.70 -3.94
C LEU A 46 -0.76 -5.29 -4.58
N SER A 47 0.40 -4.66 -4.35
CA SER A 47 1.69 -5.13 -4.85
C SER A 47 2.44 -6.06 -3.87
N TYR A 48 1.88 -6.29 -2.68
CA TYR A 48 2.48 -7.16 -1.67
C TYR A 48 2.61 -8.61 -2.15
N LYS A 49 3.83 -9.13 -2.07
CA LYS A 49 4.16 -10.52 -2.39
C LYS A 49 4.64 -11.22 -1.11
N PRO A 50 3.78 -12.01 -0.44
CA PRO A 50 4.16 -12.69 0.78
C PRO A 50 5.19 -13.79 0.54
N TYR A 51 6.10 -13.97 1.49
CA TYR A 51 6.88 -15.19 1.57
C TYR A 51 5.99 -16.39 1.89
N SER A 52 6.47 -17.61 1.64
CA SER A 52 5.70 -18.86 1.85
C SER A 52 5.10 -18.95 3.26
N TYR A 53 5.89 -18.70 4.31
CA TYR A 53 5.43 -18.73 5.70
C TYR A 53 4.39 -17.66 6.04
N GLN A 54 4.45 -16.48 5.40
CA GLN A 54 3.45 -15.42 5.57
C GLN A 54 2.14 -15.84 4.88
N ARG A 55 2.23 -16.43 3.70
CA ARG A 55 1.07 -16.96 2.98
C ARG A 55 0.38 -18.08 3.76
N GLU A 56 1.17 -18.99 4.37
CA GLU A 56 0.65 -20.02 5.27
C GLU A 56 -0.06 -19.43 6.49
N PHE A 57 0.51 -18.38 7.09
CA PHE A 57 -0.13 -17.67 8.19
C PHE A 57 -1.46 -17.03 7.76
N HIS A 58 -1.51 -16.37 6.60
CA HIS A 58 -2.73 -15.72 6.11
C HIS A 58 -3.86 -16.71 5.85
N ARG A 59 -3.55 -17.92 5.38
CA ARG A 59 -4.53 -18.98 5.07
C ARG A 59 -4.70 -20.02 6.18
N ALA A 60 -4.10 -19.82 7.35
CA ALA A 60 -4.07 -20.82 8.39
C ALA A 60 -5.46 -21.38 8.71
N VAL A 61 -5.52 -22.70 8.82
CA VAL A 61 -6.73 -23.46 9.16
C VAL A 61 -6.63 -23.95 10.61
N SER A 62 -7.77 -24.18 11.23
CA SER A 62 -7.85 -24.80 12.57
C SER A 62 -7.84 -26.33 12.48
N ASP A 63 -7.51 -27.00 13.59
CA ASP A 63 -7.54 -28.47 13.68
C ASP A 63 -8.94 -29.05 13.41
N ALA A 64 -9.99 -28.29 13.66
CA ALA A 64 -11.39 -28.67 13.38
C ALA A 64 -11.80 -28.47 11.91
N GLY A 65 -10.87 -28.01 11.06
CA GLY A 65 -11.13 -27.58 9.69
C GLY A 65 -11.67 -26.15 9.60
N GLY A 66 -11.53 -25.54 8.43
CA GLY A 66 -11.88 -24.15 8.20
C GLY A 66 -10.82 -23.15 8.68
N LEU A 67 -10.99 -21.88 8.35
CA LEU A 67 -10.03 -20.82 8.67
C LEU A 67 -9.91 -20.60 10.18
N ALA A 68 -8.68 -20.47 10.67
CA ALA A 68 -8.40 -20.24 12.07
C ALA A 68 -8.87 -18.84 12.52
N ARG A 69 -9.61 -18.77 13.62
CA ARG A 69 -10.06 -17.50 14.20
C ARG A 69 -8.96 -16.77 14.96
N GLN A 70 -8.02 -17.52 15.52
CA GLN A 70 -6.86 -17.00 16.26
C GLN A 70 -5.60 -17.59 15.65
N ARG A 71 -4.61 -16.74 15.42
CA ARG A 71 -3.35 -17.11 14.81
C ARG A 71 -2.21 -16.40 15.52
N CYS A 72 -1.09 -17.09 15.67
CA CYS A 72 0.13 -16.52 16.23
C CYS A 72 1.27 -16.69 15.22
N LEU A 73 1.87 -15.59 14.78
CA LEU A 73 3.04 -15.61 13.90
C LEU A 73 4.30 -15.45 14.72
N MET A 74 4.93 -16.59 15.08
CA MET A 74 6.21 -16.62 15.78
C MET A 74 7.34 -16.77 14.76
N ALA A 75 8.18 -15.76 14.65
CA ALA A 75 9.32 -15.75 13.72
C ALA A 75 10.40 -14.79 14.22
N ALA A 76 11.62 -14.90 13.69
CA ALA A 76 12.75 -14.03 14.01
C ALA A 76 12.45 -12.53 13.79
N ASN A 77 13.28 -11.66 14.33
CA ASN A 77 13.16 -10.23 14.08
C ASN A 77 13.49 -9.90 12.62
N LYS A 78 12.92 -8.80 12.12
CA LYS A 78 13.16 -8.24 10.75
C LYS A 78 12.76 -9.17 9.59
N VAL A 79 11.89 -10.15 9.82
CA VAL A 79 11.34 -11.03 8.76
C VAL A 79 9.99 -10.55 8.22
N GLY A 80 9.59 -9.30 8.48
CA GLY A 80 8.37 -8.72 7.92
C GLY A 80 7.06 -9.11 8.61
N LYS A 81 7.07 -9.53 9.89
CA LYS A 81 5.83 -9.87 10.63
C LYS A 81 4.83 -8.71 10.67
N THR A 82 5.31 -7.53 11.09
CA THR A 82 4.47 -6.32 11.22
C THR A 82 3.93 -5.88 9.86
N TYR A 83 4.81 -5.86 8.86
CA TYR A 83 4.44 -5.55 7.47
C TYR A 83 3.35 -6.48 6.94
N SER A 84 3.54 -7.80 7.12
CA SER A 84 2.55 -8.82 6.75
C SER A 84 1.20 -8.60 7.44
N GLY A 85 1.22 -8.31 8.75
CA GLY A 85 0.01 -7.98 9.51
C GLY A 85 -0.67 -6.69 9.07
N ALA A 86 0.10 -5.65 8.70
CA ALA A 86 -0.43 -4.40 8.18
C ALA A 86 -1.12 -4.62 6.82
N MET A 87 -0.53 -5.43 5.93
CA MET A 87 -1.14 -5.77 4.63
C MET A 87 -2.45 -6.55 4.81
N GLU A 88 -2.47 -7.57 5.67
CA GLU A 88 -3.69 -8.31 5.98
C GLU A 88 -4.79 -7.40 6.53
N LEU A 89 -4.44 -6.54 7.50
CA LEU A 89 -5.40 -5.61 8.10
C LEU A 89 -5.94 -4.63 7.05
N SER A 90 -5.10 -4.14 6.15
CA SER A 90 -5.51 -3.26 5.04
C SER A 90 -6.51 -3.96 4.10
N TYR A 91 -6.30 -5.25 3.77
CA TYR A 91 -7.26 -6.03 2.99
C TYR A 91 -8.61 -6.15 3.70
N HIS A 92 -8.59 -6.41 5.01
CA HIS A 92 -9.83 -6.54 5.79
C HIS A 92 -10.58 -5.22 5.91
N LEU A 93 -9.88 -4.10 6.11
CA LEU A 93 -10.47 -2.76 6.23
C LEU A 93 -11.09 -2.29 4.91
N THR A 94 -10.41 -2.55 3.79
CA THR A 94 -10.84 -2.09 2.46
C THR A 94 -11.78 -3.07 1.76
N GLY A 95 -11.71 -4.35 2.10
CA GLY A 95 -12.38 -5.44 1.39
C GLY A 95 -11.72 -5.79 0.05
N TRP A 96 -10.56 -5.18 -0.28
CA TRP A 96 -9.81 -5.45 -1.50
C TRP A 96 -8.77 -6.53 -1.23
N TYR A 97 -9.02 -7.73 -1.75
CA TYR A 97 -8.15 -8.89 -1.59
C TYR A 97 -7.47 -9.21 -2.91
N PRO A 98 -6.15 -9.44 -2.93
CA PRO A 98 -5.47 -9.89 -4.14
C PRO A 98 -5.88 -11.31 -4.53
N ASP A 99 -5.65 -11.69 -5.79
CA ASP A 99 -6.08 -12.99 -6.34
C ASP A 99 -5.50 -14.19 -5.59
N TRP A 100 -4.27 -14.03 -5.06
CA TRP A 100 -3.61 -15.09 -4.29
C TRP A 100 -4.16 -15.29 -2.87
N TRP A 101 -5.09 -14.43 -2.40
CA TRP A 101 -5.59 -14.46 -1.02
C TRP A 101 -6.53 -15.64 -0.76
N GLU A 102 -6.12 -16.54 0.12
CA GLU A 102 -6.85 -17.74 0.53
C GLU A 102 -7.40 -17.65 1.96
N GLY A 103 -7.11 -16.56 2.69
CA GLY A 103 -7.57 -16.32 4.05
C GLY A 103 -9.03 -15.85 4.15
N HIS A 104 -9.41 -15.45 5.36
CA HIS A 104 -10.75 -14.92 5.60
C HIS A 104 -11.02 -13.66 4.77
N LYS A 105 -12.24 -13.53 4.23
CA LYS A 105 -12.68 -12.35 3.46
C LYS A 105 -13.90 -11.72 4.11
N PHE A 106 -13.80 -10.44 4.45
CA PHE A 106 -14.93 -9.64 4.92
C PHE A 106 -15.58 -8.94 3.73
N ASN A 107 -16.88 -9.20 3.51
CA ASN A 107 -17.68 -8.57 2.45
C ASN A 107 -18.42 -7.32 2.95
N LYS A 108 -18.29 -6.99 4.24
CA LYS A 108 -18.89 -5.83 4.91
C LYS A 108 -17.79 -5.09 5.66
N PRO A 109 -17.98 -3.78 5.93
CA PRO A 109 -17.07 -3.02 6.76
C PRO A 109 -16.87 -3.66 8.13
N ILE A 110 -15.69 -3.50 8.66
CA ILE A 110 -15.31 -4.06 9.96
C ILE A 110 -14.94 -2.97 10.95
N LEU A 111 -15.05 -3.32 12.22
CA LEU A 111 -14.43 -2.62 13.33
C LEU A 111 -13.22 -3.42 13.77
N ALA A 112 -12.04 -2.82 13.72
CA ALA A 112 -10.78 -3.50 14.02
C ALA A 112 -9.98 -2.76 15.09
N TRP A 113 -9.09 -3.48 15.77
CA TRP A 113 -8.11 -2.94 16.70
C TRP A 113 -6.71 -3.36 16.28
N ALA A 114 -5.78 -2.40 16.29
CA ALA A 114 -4.35 -2.64 16.22
C ALA A 114 -3.73 -2.18 17.55
N ALA A 115 -3.17 -3.13 18.32
CA ALA A 115 -2.66 -2.87 19.65
C ALA A 115 -1.18 -3.21 19.77
N GLY A 116 -0.41 -2.29 20.34
CA GLY A 116 0.99 -2.50 20.74
C GLY A 116 1.16 -2.44 22.25
N GLN A 117 2.39 -2.63 22.72
CA GLN A 117 2.70 -2.60 24.15
C GLN A 117 2.36 -1.23 24.74
N SER A 118 2.80 -0.13 24.11
CA SER A 118 2.49 1.24 24.50
C SER A 118 1.95 2.04 23.33
N HIS A 119 1.36 3.21 23.59
CA HIS A 119 0.91 4.12 22.53
C HIS A 119 2.06 4.61 21.64
N TYR A 120 3.26 4.81 22.18
CA TYR A 120 4.44 5.19 21.40
C TYR A 120 4.86 4.06 20.45
N ILE A 121 4.93 2.81 20.94
CA ILE A 121 5.24 1.64 20.10
C ILE A 121 4.14 1.43 19.04
N THR A 122 2.87 1.61 19.40
CA THR A 122 1.77 1.53 18.46
C THR A 122 1.92 2.58 17.35
N ARG A 123 2.29 3.83 17.69
CA ARG A 123 2.55 4.91 16.72
C ARG A 123 3.74 4.56 15.82
N ASP A 124 4.89 4.26 16.42
CA ASP A 124 6.16 4.18 15.69
C ASP A 124 6.29 2.89 14.86
N ILE A 125 5.50 1.87 15.17
CA ILE A 125 5.53 0.59 14.45
C ILE A 125 4.23 0.37 13.67
N LEU A 126 3.08 0.27 14.36
CA LEU A 126 1.84 -0.14 13.70
C LEU A 126 1.25 0.96 12.81
N GLN A 127 1.23 2.22 13.30
CA GLN A 127 0.76 3.34 12.49
C GLN A 127 1.71 3.65 11.34
N ALA A 128 3.02 3.56 11.56
CA ALA A 128 4.02 3.76 10.51
C ALA A 128 3.82 2.76 9.35
N GLU A 129 3.64 1.47 9.65
CA GLU A 129 3.41 0.44 8.62
C GLU A 129 2.05 0.55 7.92
N LEU A 130 1.04 1.08 8.61
CA LEU A 130 -0.31 1.23 8.05
C LEU A 130 -0.53 2.54 7.32
N LEU A 131 -0.03 3.65 7.86
CA LEU A 131 -0.36 5.01 7.44
C LEU A 131 0.82 5.78 6.87
N GLY A 132 2.05 5.36 7.14
CA GLY A 132 3.29 6.09 6.86
C GLY A 132 3.90 6.71 8.11
N GLU A 133 5.09 7.28 7.96
CA GLU A 133 5.91 7.78 9.06
C GLU A 133 5.16 8.83 9.90
N PRO A 134 5.11 8.67 11.24
CA PRO A 134 4.38 9.58 12.12
C PRO A 134 4.90 11.01 12.06
N GLY A 135 4.01 11.95 11.76
CA GLY A 135 4.33 13.38 11.64
C GLY A 135 4.79 13.80 10.24
N ASP A 136 5.14 12.89 9.36
CA ASP A 136 5.47 13.19 7.97
C ASP A 136 4.21 13.20 7.10
N LYS A 137 3.77 14.41 6.72
CA LYS A 137 2.59 14.60 5.86
C LYS A 137 2.78 14.07 4.44
N ILE A 138 4.02 13.96 3.97
CA ILE A 138 4.34 13.47 2.62
C ILE A 138 4.23 11.94 2.57
N GLN A 139 4.56 11.26 3.66
CA GLN A 139 4.49 9.81 3.77
C GLN A 139 3.11 9.28 4.18
N PHE A 140 2.24 10.16 4.70
CA PHE A 140 0.89 9.77 5.12
C PHE A 140 0.08 9.22 3.95
N GLY A 141 -0.44 8.00 4.11
CA GLY A 141 -1.20 7.29 3.07
C GLY A 141 -0.36 6.68 1.94
N LYS A 142 0.97 6.59 2.14
CA LYS A 142 1.91 5.89 1.22
C LYS A 142 2.42 4.55 1.77
N ALA A 143 1.81 4.06 2.85
CA ALA A 143 2.11 2.76 3.44
C ALA A 143 1.06 1.72 3.02
N ALA A 144 0.71 0.79 3.92
CA ALA A 144 -0.26 -0.26 3.60
C ALA A 144 -1.65 0.26 3.23
N LEU A 145 -2.10 1.38 3.85
CA LEU A 145 -3.37 2.04 3.55
C LEU A 145 -3.16 3.25 2.62
N PRO A 146 -3.68 3.23 1.39
CA PRO A 146 -3.61 4.36 0.46
C PRO A 146 -4.40 5.57 0.95
N LEU A 147 -3.87 6.78 0.70
CA LEU A 147 -4.47 8.05 1.12
C LEU A 147 -5.92 8.22 0.67
N ASP A 148 -6.25 7.83 -0.55
CA ASP A 148 -7.57 7.97 -1.16
C ASP A 148 -8.63 7.02 -0.57
N LEU A 149 -8.20 6.03 0.22
CA LEU A 149 -9.08 5.16 0.99
C LEU A 149 -9.21 5.60 2.46
N ILE A 150 -8.39 6.53 2.93
CA ILE A 150 -8.51 7.12 4.28
C ILE A 150 -9.56 8.23 4.23
N VAL A 151 -10.68 8.03 4.92
CA VAL A 151 -11.82 8.97 4.95
C VAL A 151 -11.61 10.03 6.02
N ASP A 152 -11.19 9.59 7.23
CA ASP A 152 -11.04 10.47 8.38
C ASP A 152 -10.09 9.85 9.41
N THR A 153 -9.53 10.69 10.28
CA THR A 153 -8.61 10.29 11.34
C THR A 153 -8.86 11.07 12.63
N ASP A 154 -8.97 10.38 13.77
CA ASP A 154 -8.98 10.98 15.09
C ASP A 154 -7.56 10.96 15.69
N ARG A 155 -7.08 12.09 16.19
CA ARG A 155 -5.77 12.15 16.85
C ARG A 155 -5.81 11.62 18.27
N ASN A 156 -4.72 11.04 18.72
CA ASN A 156 -4.53 10.67 20.12
C ASN A 156 -4.03 11.91 20.89
N PRO A 157 -4.81 12.45 21.85
CA PRO A 157 -4.42 13.68 22.56
C PRO A 157 -3.21 13.52 23.49
N GLY A 158 -2.90 12.28 23.89
CA GLY A 158 -1.82 11.98 24.83
C GLY A 158 -0.46 11.66 24.17
N VAL A 159 -0.42 11.51 22.84
CA VAL A 159 0.81 11.13 22.12
C VAL A 159 0.95 11.96 20.85
N PRO A 160 2.01 12.77 20.73
CA PRO A 160 2.24 13.59 19.54
C PRO A 160 2.30 12.74 18.27
N ASN A 161 1.68 13.23 17.19
CA ASN A 161 1.63 12.58 15.87
C ASN A 161 1.00 11.18 15.84
N ALA A 162 0.34 10.75 16.92
CA ALA A 162 -0.40 9.50 16.96
C ALA A 162 -1.88 9.70 16.61
N TYR A 163 -2.47 8.69 16.01
CA TYR A 163 -3.90 8.59 15.77
C TYR A 163 -4.55 7.66 16.79
N ALA A 164 -5.75 8.01 17.26
CA ALA A 164 -6.59 7.15 18.09
C ALA A 164 -7.41 6.20 17.22
N SER A 165 -7.89 6.71 16.06
CA SER A 165 -8.63 5.91 15.09
C SER A 165 -8.47 6.42 13.66
N VAL A 166 -8.77 5.55 12.71
CA VAL A 166 -8.81 5.84 11.28
C VAL A 166 -10.06 5.23 10.67
N ILE A 167 -10.76 6.00 9.85
CA ILE A 167 -11.91 5.57 9.06
C ILE A 167 -11.45 5.27 7.65
N VAL A 168 -11.71 4.07 7.15
CA VAL A 168 -11.23 3.55 5.87
C VAL A 168 -12.40 3.17 4.99
N LYS A 169 -12.39 3.61 3.74
CA LYS A 169 -13.40 3.28 2.74
C LYS A 169 -13.34 1.79 2.39
N HIS A 170 -14.45 1.10 2.54
CA HIS A 170 -14.60 -0.31 2.15
C HIS A 170 -15.24 -0.43 0.77
N LYS A 171 -14.89 -1.47 0.01
CA LYS A 171 -15.42 -1.70 -1.35
C LYS A 171 -16.95 -1.78 -1.44
N SER A 172 -17.63 -2.06 -0.34
CA SER A 172 -19.12 -2.08 -0.27
C SER A 172 -19.76 -0.68 -0.31
N GLY A 173 -18.96 0.39 -0.34
CA GLY A 173 -19.46 1.78 -0.28
C GLY A 173 -19.66 2.34 1.13
N MET A 174 -19.53 1.52 2.17
CA MET A 174 -19.53 1.93 3.58
C MET A 174 -18.10 2.01 4.13
N ASN A 175 -17.93 2.41 5.40
CA ASN A 175 -16.62 2.62 5.99
C ASN A 175 -16.31 1.60 7.10
N SER A 176 -15.09 1.07 7.10
CA SER A 176 -14.50 0.37 8.22
C SER A 176 -13.84 1.34 9.19
N LYS A 177 -13.73 0.97 10.47
CA LYS A 177 -13.03 1.78 11.47
C LYS A 177 -11.94 0.95 12.17
N LEU A 178 -10.74 1.51 12.23
CA LEU A 178 -9.60 0.95 12.94
C LEU A 178 -9.30 1.81 14.16
N PHE A 179 -9.18 1.20 15.33
CA PHE A 179 -8.70 1.84 16.55
C PHE A 179 -7.28 1.39 16.87
N PHE A 180 -6.46 2.35 17.25
CA PHE A 180 -5.13 2.10 17.78
C PHE A 180 -5.18 2.07 19.31
N LYS A 181 -4.75 0.95 19.89
CA LYS A 181 -4.80 0.68 21.32
C LYS A 181 -3.41 0.40 21.89
N SER A 182 -3.29 0.44 23.20
CA SER A 182 -2.09 -0.04 23.89
C SER A 182 -2.49 -0.91 25.11
N TYR A 183 -1.65 -1.90 25.40
CA TYR A 183 -1.88 -2.77 26.55
C TYR A 183 -1.60 -2.05 27.88
N ASP A 184 -0.71 -1.04 27.90
CA ASP A 184 -0.34 -0.28 29.10
C ASP A 184 -1.50 0.59 29.65
N SER A 185 -2.44 1.00 28.78
CA SER A 185 -3.55 1.86 29.17
C SER A 185 -4.85 1.10 29.50
N GLY A 186 -4.79 -0.22 29.51
CA GLY A 186 -5.98 -1.07 29.59
C GLY A 186 -6.77 -1.09 28.26
N LEU A 187 -7.39 -2.21 27.97
CA LEU A 187 -8.26 -2.36 26.79
C LEU A 187 -9.69 -1.92 27.10
#